data_96b4e7009fab7720ea2a904139c87785
#
_entry.id   96b4e7009fab7720ea2a904139c87785
#
_cell.length_a   1.000
_cell.length_b   1.000
_cell.length_c   1.000
_cell.angle_alpha   90.00
_cell.angle_beta   90.00
_cell.angle_gamma   90.00
#
_symmetry.space_group_name_H-M   'P 1'
#
loop_
_entity.id
_entity.type
_entity.pdbx_description
1 polymer ?
#
loop_
_entity_poly.entity_id
_entity_poly.type
_entity_poly.pdbx_seq_one_letter_code
_entity_poly.pdbx_strand_id
1 'polypeptide(L)'
;MHATDAPSDWVCRWAGLIAPGSTVLDVACGTGRHLRWLRSRGHCVVGLDRSAQALAACADLGEMICADIEAGPWPFAERQSEQPGGAFPGRRFDAVVVTNYLWRPLLPVIVASVAPGGLLIYETFAQGQETVGRPTRAEFLLRPGELLGACAALRVLGYEDGFVPQPARFVQRIAALREHPQSGRPARYPLR
;
A
#
# COMPACT_ATOMS: atom_id res chain seq x y z
N MET A 1 12.06 17.68 -6.59
CA MET A 1 12.65 16.54 -5.87
C MET A 1 12.49 15.34 -6.80
N HIS A 2 13.58 14.82 -7.36
CA HIS A 2 13.52 13.66 -8.24
C HIS A 2 13.10 12.46 -7.40
N ALA A 3 11.96 11.85 -7.77
CA ALA A 3 11.61 10.54 -7.24
C ALA A 3 12.75 9.60 -7.60
N THR A 4 13.38 8.97 -6.63
CA THR A 4 14.38 7.95 -6.90
C THR A 4 13.69 6.80 -7.63
N ASP A 5 14.25 6.34 -8.75
CA ASP A 5 13.73 5.17 -9.49
C ASP A 5 13.82 3.87 -8.67
N ALA A 6 14.56 3.89 -7.57
CA ALA A 6 14.70 2.75 -6.68
C ALA A 6 13.43 2.50 -5.86
N PRO A 7 13.04 1.24 -5.68
CA PRO A 7 11.94 0.88 -4.78
C PRO A 7 12.29 1.24 -3.32
N SER A 8 11.26 1.42 -2.49
CA SER A 8 11.44 1.63 -1.05
C SER A 8 12.11 0.40 -0.41
N ASP A 9 13.09 0.65 0.49
CA ASP A 9 13.73 -0.41 1.28
C ASP A 9 12.70 -1.19 2.12
N TRP A 10 11.64 -0.51 2.58
CA TRP A 10 10.56 -1.16 3.31
C TRP A 10 9.79 -2.14 2.44
N VAL A 11 9.47 -1.75 1.20
CA VAL A 11 8.84 -2.65 0.22
C VAL A 11 9.77 -3.82 -0.08
N CYS A 12 11.06 -3.57 -0.35
CA CYS A 12 12.05 -4.61 -0.62
C CYS A 12 12.18 -5.61 0.54
N ARG A 13 12.20 -5.10 1.78
CA ARG A 13 12.31 -5.92 2.99
C ARG A 13 11.16 -6.91 3.12
N TRP A 14 9.93 -6.49 2.88
CA TRP A 14 8.75 -7.31 3.17
C TRP A 14 8.20 -8.07 1.98
N ALA A 15 8.49 -7.63 0.75
CA ALA A 15 7.99 -8.30 -0.46
C ALA A 15 8.45 -9.77 -0.60
N GLY A 16 9.50 -10.18 0.10
CA GLY A 16 9.91 -11.59 0.16
C GLY A 16 8.89 -12.53 0.84
N LEU A 17 7.84 -11.97 1.47
CA LEU A 17 6.70 -12.72 2.01
C LEU A 17 5.55 -12.88 1.01
N ILE A 18 5.60 -12.17 -0.12
CA ILE A 18 4.62 -12.31 -1.20
C ILE A 18 4.94 -13.60 -1.96
N ALA A 19 3.97 -14.48 -2.09
CA ALA A 19 4.15 -15.74 -2.81
C ALA A 19 4.50 -15.50 -4.30
N PRO A 20 5.33 -16.32 -4.93
CA PRO A 20 5.62 -16.21 -6.36
C PRO A 20 4.35 -16.21 -7.22
N GLY A 21 4.31 -15.39 -8.25
CA GLY A 21 3.16 -15.29 -9.17
C GLY A 21 1.94 -14.51 -8.63
N SER A 22 2.02 -14.01 -7.39
CA SER A 22 0.95 -13.24 -6.76
C SER A 22 0.58 -11.98 -7.53
N THR A 23 -0.68 -11.56 -7.40
CA THR A 23 -1.18 -10.29 -7.91
C THR A 23 -0.98 -9.18 -6.86
N VAL A 24 -0.23 -8.15 -7.25
CA VAL A 24 0.13 -7.03 -6.36
C VAL A 24 -0.46 -5.72 -6.87
N LEU A 25 -1.23 -5.03 -6.01
CA LEU A 25 -1.72 -3.69 -6.26
C LEU A 25 -0.74 -2.66 -5.70
N ASP A 26 -0.33 -1.69 -6.51
CA ASP A 26 0.40 -0.49 -6.07
C ASP A 26 -0.54 0.73 -6.16
N VAL A 27 -0.90 1.29 -5.00
CA VAL A 27 -1.84 2.41 -4.89
C VAL A 27 -1.08 3.73 -4.95
N ALA A 28 -1.52 4.64 -5.81
CA ALA A 28 -0.83 5.88 -6.16
C ALA A 28 0.59 5.56 -6.67
N CYS A 29 0.67 4.66 -7.65
CA CYS A 29 1.90 4.04 -8.12
C CYS A 29 2.85 5.01 -8.85
N GLY A 30 2.37 6.20 -9.24
CA GLY A 30 3.12 7.17 -10.02
C GLY A 30 3.67 6.55 -11.31
N THR A 31 4.95 6.77 -11.60
CA THR A 31 5.63 6.21 -12.77
C THR A 31 6.03 4.74 -12.63
N GLY A 32 5.57 4.03 -11.59
CA GLY A 32 5.69 2.57 -11.47
C GLY A 32 7.03 2.05 -10.96
N ARG A 33 7.75 2.77 -10.08
CA ARG A 33 9.04 2.28 -9.53
C ARG A 33 8.92 0.93 -8.82
N HIS A 34 7.86 0.74 -8.02
CA HIS A 34 7.61 -0.54 -7.34
C HIS A 34 7.04 -1.58 -8.29
N LEU A 35 6.19 -1.17 -9.25
CA LEU A 35 5.65 -2.07 -10.28
C LEU A 35 6.77 -2.73 -11.08
N ARG A 36 7.78 -1.96 -11.56
CA ARG A 36 8.95 -2.51 -12.27
C ARG A 36 9.69 -3.54 -11.43
N TRP A 37 9.95 -3.19 -10.18
CA TRP A 37 10.69 -4.07 -9.28
C TRP A 37 9.91 -5.33 -8.92
N LEU A 38 8.61 -5.22 -8.62
CA LEU A 38 7.75 -6.37 -8.31
C LEU A 38 7.58 -7.29 -9.51
N ARG A 39 7.40 -6.72 -10.72
CA ARG A 39 7.35 -7.49 -11.95
C ARG A 39 8.64 -8.25 -12.21
N SER A 40 9.82 -7.64 -11.98
CA SER A 40 11.11 -8.31 -12.12
C SER A 40 11.29 -9.50 -11.15
N ARG A 41 10.46 -9.55 -10.10
CA ARG A 41 10.36 -10.66 -9.13
C ARG A 41 9.31 -11.71 -9.50
N GLY A 42 8.66 -11.56 -10.67
CA GLY A 42 7.69 -12.51 -11.20
C GLY A 42 6.26 -12.32 -10.69
N HIS A 43 5.92 -11.17 -10.10
CA HIS A 43 4.55 -10.87 -9.69
C HIS A 43 3.73 -10.27 -10.83
N CYS A 44 2.42 -10.55 -10.83
CA CYS A 44 1.44 -9.84 -11.65
C CYS A 44 1.14 -8.49 -10.99
N VAL A 45 1.40 -7.37 -11.68
CA VAL A 45 1.26 -6.05 -11.08
C VAL A 45 0.06 -5.28 -11.62
N VAL A 46 -0.60 -4.57 -10.71
CA VAL A 46 -1.71 -3.66 -11.00
C VAL A 46 -1.33 -2.29 -10.45
N GLY A 47 -1.26 -1.28 -11.31
CA GLY A 47 -0.98 0.10 -10.94
C GLY A 47 -2.25 0.92 -10.88
N LEU A 48 -2.41 1.71 -9.84
CA LEU A 48 -3.52 2.65 -9.68
C LEU A 48 -2.97 4.05 -9.44
N ASP A 49 -3.28 4.99 -10.32
CA ASP A 49 -2.90 6.40 -10.17
C ASP A 49 -3.93 7.30 -10.87
N ARG A 50 -4.01 8.57 -10.45
CA ARG A 50 -4.84 9.58 -11.12
C ARG A 50 -4.19 10.18 -12.37
N SER A 51 -2.87 10.08 -12.48
CA SER A 51 -2.09 10.66 -13.58
C SER A 51 -1.97 9.69 -14.74
N ALA A 52 -2.75 9.91 -15.81
CA ALA A 52 -2.61 9.14 -17.05
C ALA A 52 -1.19 9.23 -17.64
N GLN A 53 -0.51 10.38 -17.49
CA GLN A 53 0.86 10.55 -17.94
C GLN A 53 1.83 9.66 -17.14
N ALA A 54 1.66 9.55 -15.82
CA ALA A 54 2.50 8.68 -15.01
C ALA A 54 2.27 7.21 -15.37
N LEU A 55 1.02 6.79 -15.55
CA LEU A 55 0.67 5.43 -15.95
C LEU A 55 1.19 5.07 -17.34
N ALA A 56 1.20 6.01 -18.28
CA ALA A 56 1.77 5.77 -19.62
C ALA A 56 3.26 5.37 -19.55
N ALA A 57 4.02 5.86 -18.55
CA ALA A 57 5.43 5.52 -18.35
C ALA A 57 5.67 4.09 -17.83
N CYS A 58 4.60 3.36 -17.45
CA CYS A 58 4.67 2.00 -16.92
C CYS A 58 3.58 1.07 -17.50
N ALA A 59 2.97 1.47 -18.63
CA ALA A 59 1.85 0.75 -19.24
C ALA A 59 2.18 -0.69 -19.69
N ASP A 60 3.45 -0.96 -19.97
CA ASP A 60 3.96 -2.28 -20.38
C ASP A 60 4.18 -3.26 -19.22
N LEU A 61 4.07 -2.79 -17.96
CA LEU A 61 4.38 -3.61 -16.79
C LEU A 61 3.24 -4.54 -16.37
N GLY A 62 2.00 -4.14 -16.58
CA GLY A 62 0.82 -4.89 -16.15
C GLY A 62 -0.48 -4.11 -16.35
N GLU A 63 -1.47 -4.38 -15.54
CA GLU A 63 -2.76 -3.68 -15.57
C GLU A 63 -2.62 -2.28 -14.95
N MET A 64 -3.00 -1.23 -15.71
CA MET A 64 -2.94 0.16 -15.24
C MET A 64 -4.34 0.76 -15.18
N ILE A 65 -4.73 1.26 -14.00
CA ILE A 65 -6.03 1.88 -13.75
C ILE A 65 -5.84 3.37 -13.51
N CYS A 66 -6.37 4.19 -14.41
CA CYS A 66 -6.39 5.64 -14.23
C CYS A 66 -7.68 6.04 -13.51
N ALA A 67 -7.57 6.44 -12.24
CA ALA A 67 -8.71 6.87 -11.44
C ALA A 67 -8.31 7.87 -10.35
N ASP A 68 -9.12 8.90 -10.15
CA ASP A 68 -9.03 9.76 -8.97
C ASP A 68 -9.82 9.12 -7.83
N ILE A 69 -9.11 8.44 -6.95
CA ILE A 69 -9.69 7.71 -5.81
C ILE A 69 -10.00 8.60 -4.61
N GLU A 70 -9.64 9.88 -4.65
CA GLU A 70 -10.01 10.86 -3.63
C GLU A 70 -11.38 11.50 -3.93
N ALA A 71 -11.71 11.66 -5.21
CA ALA A 71 -12.96 12.28 -5.67
C ALA A 71 -13.97 11.28 -6.25
N GLY A 72 -13.51 10.10 -6.70
CA GLY A 72 -14.31 9.08 -7.35
C GLY A 72 -14.47 7.79 -6.53
N PRO A 73 -15.21 6.81 -7.06
CA PRO A 73 -15.38 5.53 -6.41
C PRO A 73 -14.09 4.69 -6.48
N TRP A 74 -13.96 3.74 -5.53
CA TRP A 74 -12.90 2.74 -5.59
C TRP A 74 -13.07 1.86 -6.83
N PRO A 75 -12.08 1.79 -7.74
CA PRO A 75 -12.26 1.15 -9.06
C PRO A 75 -12.40 -0.37 -9.00
N PHE A 76 -12.07 -0.97 -7.87
CA PHE A 76 -12.16 -2.42 -7.65
C PHE A 76 -13.37 -2.84 -6.81
N ALA A 77 -14.28 -1.90 -6.49
CA ALA A 77 -15.53 -2.22 -5.79
C ALA A 77 -16.46 -3.06 -6.69
N GLU A 78 -17.23 -3.98 -6.10
CA GLU A 78 -18.31 -4.63 -6.83
C GLU A 78 -19.39 -3.62 -7.25
N ARG A 79 -19.83 -3.71 -8.50
CA ARG A 79 -20.83 -2.79 -9.09
C ARG A 79 -22.26 -2.92 -8.53
N GLN A 80 -22.49 -3.81 -7.56
CA GLN A 80 -23.84 -4.11 -7.04
C GLN A 80 -23.84 -4.27 -5.51
N SER A 81 -23.67 -3.19 -4.76
CA SER A 81 -24.21 -3.12 -3.42
C SER A 81 -24.84 -1.76 -3.18
N GLU A 82 -26.15 -1.67 -3.43
CA GLU A 82 -27.00 -0.52 -3.05
C GLU A 82 -27.23 -0.43 -1.53
N GLN A 83 -26.40 -1.09 -0.70
CA GLN A 83 -26.54 -1.03 0.75
C GLN A 83 -25.58 0.00 1.34
N PRO A 84 -26.10 1.06 1.99
CA PRO A 84 -25.27 1.98 2.76
C PRO A 84 -24.63 1.24 3.93
N GLY A 85 -23.31 1.18 3.96
CA GLY A 85 -22.55 0.50 5.02
C GLY A 85 -22.10 -0.93 4.72
N GLY A 86 -22.36 -1.44 3.51
CA GLY A 86 -21.92 -2.78 3.08
C GLY A 86 -20.40 -2.89 3.00
N ALA A 87 -19.83 -3.96 3.56
CA ALA A 87 -18.46 -4.36 3.37
C ALA A 87 -18.15 -4.41 1.86
N PHE A 88 -16.99 -3.87 1.44
CA PHE A 88 -16.53 -3.83 0.06
C PHE A 88 -16.11 -5.22 -0.42
N PRO A 89 -17.00 -6.11 -0.91
CA PRO A 89 -16.58 -7.30 -1.62
C PRO A 89 -16.26 -6.88 -3.04
N GLY A 90 -15.03 -6.53 -3.27
CA GLY A 90 -14.49 -6.21 -4.57
C GLY A 90 -13.28 -7.08 -4.85
N ARG A 91 -12.58 -6.80 -5.94
CA ARG A 91 -11.32 -7.45 -6.26
C ARG A 91 -10.34 -7.26 -5.10
N ARG A 92 -9.77 -8.35 -4.63
CA ARG A 92 -8.71 -8.38 -3.61
C ARG A 92 -7.40 -8.81 -4.24
N PHE A 93 -6.31 -8.46 -3.56
CA PHE A 93 -4.96 -8.66 -4.05
C PHE A 93 -4.14 -9.45 -3.03
N ASP A 94 -3.23 -10.29 -3.51
CA ASP A 94 -2.32 -11.07 -2.66
C ASP A 94 -1.33 -10.15 -1.94
N ALA A 95 -1.05 -8.98 -2.51
CA ALA A 95 -0.40 -7.91 -1.78
C ALA A 95 -0.92 -6.53 -2.22
N VAL A 96 -0.91 -5.58 -1.28
CA VAL A 96 -1.22 -4.17 -1.53
C VAL A 96 -0.03 -3.35 -1.05
N VAL A 97 0.53 -2.55 -1.95
CA VAL A 97 1.65 -1.63 -1.68
C VAL A 97 1.14 -0.20 -1.72
N VAL A 98 1.51 0.60 -0.73
CA VAL A 98 1.20 2.03 -0.69
C VAL A 98 2.45 2.78 -0.22
N THR A 99 2.94 3.74 -1.01
CA THR A 99 4.08 4.55 -0.59
C THR A 99 3.86 6.02 -0.90
N ASN A 100 4.25 6.88 0.07
CA ASN A 100 4.17 8.34 -0.04
C ASN A 100 2.76 8.86 -0.38
N TYR A 101 1.72 8.15 0.02
CA TYR A 101 0.33 8.48 -0.21
C TYR A 101 -0.46 8.35 1.10
N LEU A 102 -1.34 9.30 1.38
CA LEU A 102 -2.26 9.27 2.50
C LEU A 102 -3.56 9.99 2.13
N TRP A 103 -4.65 9.24 2.12
CA TRP A 103 -6.01 9.74 2.10
C TRP A 103 -6.84 8.93 3.09
N ARG A 104 -7.14 9.53 4.26
CA ARG A 104 -7.72 8.81 5.40
C ARG A 104 -9.02 8.06 5.10
N PRO A 105 -9.97 8.62 4.29
CA PRO A 105 -11.18 7.88 3.92
C PRO A 105 -10.92 6.56 3.20
N LEU A 106 -9.76 6.39 2.56
CA LEU A 106 -9.39 5.16 1.84
C LEU A 106 -8.68 4.13 2.71
N LEU A 107 -8.21 4.45 3.92
CA LEU A 107 -7.51 3.48 4.76
C LEU A 107 -8.31 2.18 4.97
N PRO A 108 -9.62 2.22 5.31
CA PRO A 108 -10.41 0.99 5.44
C PRO A 108 -10.53 0.21 4.12
N VAL A 109 -10.64 0.91 2.99
CA VAL A 109 -10.77 0.31 1.65
C VAL A 109 -9.48 -0.38 1.23
N ILE A 110 -8.33 0.28 1.44
CA ILE A 110 -7.00 -0.28 1.19
C ILE A 110 -6.79 -1.54 2.02
N VAL A 111 -7.10 -1.50 3.31
CA VAL A 111 -7.03 -2.67 4.18
C VAL A 111 -7.95 -3.78 3.68
N ALA A 112 -9.21 -3.47 3.32
CA ALA A 112 -10.18 -4.47 2.83
C ALA A 112 -9.77 -5.10 1.48
N SER A 113 -8.95 -4.42 0.69
CA SER A 113 -8.45 -4.91 -0.61
C SER A 113 -7.37 -5.99 -0.49
N VAL A 114 -6.85 -6.25 0.71
CA VAL A 114 -5.91 -7.35 0.96
C VAL A 114 -6.68 -8.66 1.02
N ALA A 115 -6.30 -9.65 0.20
CA ALA A 115 -6.89 -10.99 0.20
C ALA A 115 -6.58 -11.77 1.50
N PRO A 116 -7.36 -12.79 1.87
CA PRO A 116 -6.96 -13.74 2.90
C PRO A 116 -5.60 -14.35 2.56
N GLY A 117 -4.66 -14.34 3.50
CA GLY A 117 -3.25 -14.72 3.28
C GLY A 117 -2.40 -13.62 2.65
N GLY A 118 -3.01 -12.51 2.23
CA GLY A 118 -2.34 -11.40 1.56
C GLY A 118 -1.64 -10.43 2.50
N LEU A 119 -0.73 -9.63 1.94
CA LEU A 119 0.17 -8.72 2.66
C LEU A 119 -0.15 -7.26 2.31
N LEU A 120 -0.26 -6.40 3.32
CA LEU A 120 -0.21 -4.95 3.18
C LEU A 120 1.20 -4.46 3.48
N ILE A 121 1.80 -3.68 2.58
CA ILE A 121 3.06 -2.97 2.79
C ILE A 121 2.77 -1.49 2.60
N TYR A 122 2.78 -0.73 3.70
CA TYR A 122 2.45 0.70 3.66
C TYR A 122 3.59 1.51 4.28
N GLU A 123 4.02 2.56 3.60
CA GLU A 123 5.00 3.54 4.09
C GLU A 123 4.56 4.93 3.64
N THR A 124 4.39 5.87 4.57
CA THR A 124 4.17 7.27 4.21
C THR A 124 4.65 8.21 5.31
N PHE A 125 4.56 9.52 5.03
CA PHE A 125 5.05 10.56 5.92
C PHE A 125 4.23 10.67 7.21
N ALA A 126 4.92 10.99 8.31
CA ALA A 126 4.33 11.18 9.63
C ALA A 126 4.56 12.60 10.14
N GLN A 127 3.87 12.97 11.21
CA GLN A 127 4.07 14.24 11.91
C GLN A 127 5.55 14.44 12.27
N GLY A 128 6.03 15.67 12.10
CA GLY A 128 7.45 16.02 12.15
C GLY A 128 8.05 16.25 10.76
N GLN A 129 7.48 15.65 9.70
CA GLN A 129 7.96 15.83 8.32
C GLN A 129 7.95 17.30 7.89
N GLU A 130 6.99 18.09 8.33
CA GLU A 130 6.87 19.52 8.07
C GLU A 130 8.10 20.33 8.51
N THR A 131 8.92 19.77 9.41
CA THR A 131 10.14 20.43 9.92
C THR A 131 11.37 20.17 9.05
N VAL A 132 11.32 19.14 8.20
CA VAL A 132 12.48 18.69 7.38
C VAL A 132 12.20 18.74 5.88
N GLY A 133 10.94 18.80 5.45
CA GLY A 133 10.61 18.83 4.03
C GLY A 133 9.12 18.76 3.71
N ARG A 134 8.82 18.34 2.49
CA ARG A 134 7.43 18.13 2.06
C ARG A 134 7.04 16.66 2.23
N PRO A 135 5.72 16.37 2.42
CA PRO A 135 4.61 17.31 2.57
C PRO A 135 4.63 18.06 3.92
N THR A 136 4.01 19.25 3.97
CA THR A 136 3.94 20.07 5.19
C THR A 136 2.52 20.17 5.76
N ARG A 137 1.50 19.76 4.98
CA ARG A 137 0.09 19.86 5.40
C ARG A 137 -0.25 18.66 6.29
N ALA A 138 -0.84 18.93 7.46
CA ALA A 138 -1.16 17.92 8.46
C ALA A 138 -2.07 16.79 7.94
N GLU A 139 -2.90 17.05 6.95
CA GLU A 139 -3.78 16.06 6.32
C GLU A 139 -3.01 14.96 5.59
N PHE A 140 -1.76 15.21 5.16
CA PHE A 140 -0.88 14.26 4.50
C PHE A 140 0.15 13.62 5.44
N LEU A 141 0.06 13.90 6.74
CA LEU A 141 0.98 13.40 7.76
C LEU A 141 0.23 12.49 8.74
N LEU A 142 0.71 11.27 8.89
CA LEU A 142 0.17 10.33 9.86
C LEU A 142 0.41 10.82 11.28
N ARG A 143 -0.59 10.65 12.15
CA ARG A 143 -0.44 10.85 13.59
C ARG A 143 0.30 9.65 14.21
N PRO A 144 0.95 9.82 15.37
CA PRO A 144 1.60 8.70 16.04
C PRO A 144 0.67 7.47 16.17
N GLY A 145 1.13 6.30 15.73
CA GLY A 145 0.39 5.06 15.80
C GLY A 145 -0.79 4.90 14.83
N GLU A 146 -1.03 5.85 13.92
CA GLU A 146 -2.26 5.84 13.10
C GLU A 146 -2.35 4.61 12.18
N LEU A 147 -1.23 4.13 11.60
CA LEU A 147 -1.24 2.90 10.79
C LEU A 147 -1.52 1.65 11.62
N LEU A 148 -1.11 1.59 12.88
CA LEU A 148 -1.47 0.48 13.77
C LEU A 148 -2.98 0.40 13.95
N GLY A 149 -3.63 1.54 14.21
CA GLY A 149 -5.08 1.60 14.34
C GLY A 149 -5.80 1.23 13.03
N ALA A 150 -5.34 1.74 11.90
CA ALA A 150 -5.92 1.44 10.59
C ALA A 150 -5.80 -0.05 10.23
N CYS A 151 -4.73 -0.72 10.67
CA CYS A 151 -4.46 -2.13 10.39
C CYS A 151 -4.89 -3.08 11.52
N ALA A 152 -5.73 -2.65 12.48
CA ALA A 152 -6.14 -3.46 13.64
C ALA A 152 -6.79 -4.82 13.25
N ALA A 153 -7.37 -4.92 12.04
CA ALA A 153 -7.95 -6.16 11.51
C ALA A 153 -6.93 -7.10 10.85
N LEU A 154 -5.65 -6.72 10.82
CA LEU A 154 -4.56 -7.48 10.23
C LEU A 154 -3.56 -7.91 11.31
N ARG A 155 -2.81 -8.97 11.05
CA ARG A 155 -1.64 -9.32 11.87
C ARG A 155 -0.46 -8.43 11.48
N VAL A 156 -0.02 -7.57 12.37
CA VAL A 156 1.17 -6.74 12.17
C VAL A 156 2.42 -7.63 12.28
N LEU A 157 3.25 -7.61 11.23
CA LEU A 157 4.53 -8.32 11.15
C LEU A 157 5.71 -7.40 11.42
N GLY A 158 5.58 -6.12 11.05
CA GLY A 158 6.56 -5.08 11.30
C GLY A 158 5.91 -3.72 11.32
N TYR A 159 6.39 -2.85 12.21
CA TYR A 159 5.95 -1.47 12.33
C TYR A 159 7.11 -0.59 12.75
N GLU A 160 7.23 0.55 12.10
CA GLU A 160 8.18 1.60 12.47
C GLU A 160 7.48 2.96 12.44
N ASP A 161 7.76 3.78 13.44
CA ASP A 161 7.26 5.17 13.54
C ASP A 161 8.42 6.04 14.04
N GLY A 162 8.93 6.93 13.18
CA GLY A 162 10.07 7.73 13.58
C GLY A 162 10.79 8.44 12.44
N PHE A 163 12.01 8.87 12.74
CA PHE A 163 12.85 9.65 11.84
C PHE A 163 13.89 8.80 11.12
N VAL A 164 13.94 8.93 9.80
CA VAL A 164 14.99 8.37 8.94
C VAL A 164 15.97 9.49 8.59
N PRO A 165 17.28 9.35 8.90
CA PRO A 165 18.23 10.44 8.68
C PRO A 165 18.63 10.64 7.21
N GLN A 166 18.56 9.58 6.38
CA GLN A 166 19.01 9.64 4.97
C GLN A 166 18.06 8.85 4.07
N PRO A 167 17.29 9.52 3.20
CA PRO A 167 17.03 10.97 3.23
C PRO A 167 16.23 11.36 4.49
N ALA A 168 16.51 12.58 5.01
CA ALA A 168 15.84 13.06 6.23
C ALA A 168 14.34 13.10 6.06
N ARG A 169 13.61 12.29 6.83
CA ARG A 169 12.14 12.19 6.78
C ARG A 169 11.54 11.56 8.02
N PHE A 170 10.37 12.02 8.42
CA PHE A 170 9.53 11.36 9.41
C PHE A 170 8.55 10.45 8.69
N VAL A 171 8.47 9.19 9.09
CA VAL A 171 7.63 8.18 8.44
C VAL A 171 6.97 7.25 9.44
N GLN A 172 5.80 6.74 9.08
CA GLN A 172 5.30 5.47 9.61
C GLN A 172 5.32 4.41 8.52
N ARG A 173 5.63 3.18 8.92
CA ARG A 173 5.73 2.02 8.05
C ARG A 173 5.08 0.83 8.71
N ILE A 174 4.30 0.08 7.96
CA ILE A 174 3.69 -1.15 8.45
C ILE A 174 3.76 -2.23 7.38
N ALA A 175 4.05 -3.45 7.82
CA ALA A 175 3.82 -4.67 7.08
C ALA A 175 2.84 -5.52 7.88
N ALA A 176 1.68 -5.80 7.32
CA ALA A 176 0.61 -6.48 8.01
C ALA A 176 -0.08 -7.49 7.10
N LEU A 177 -0.45 -8.64 7.63
CA LEU A 177 -0.98 -9.76 6.88
C LEU A 177 -2.44 -10.02 7.28
N ARG A 178 -3.29 -10.25 6.28
CA ARG A 178 -4.64 -10.76 6.52
C ARG A 178 -4.57 -12.27 6.69
N GLU A 179 -4.75 -12.74 7.92
CA GLU A 179 -4.74 -14.17 8.20
C GLU A 179 -5.86 -14.90 7.45
N HIS A 180 -5.60 -16.13 7.04
CA HIS A 180 -6.66 -17.01 6.60
C HIS A 180 -7.62 -17.33 7.76
N PRO A 181 -8.92 -17.50 7.50
CA PRO A 181 -9.81 -18.11 8.48
C PRO A 181 -9.20 -19.44 8.94
N GLN A 182 -9.09 -19.61 10.23
CA GLN A 182 -8.16 -20.52 10.92
C GLN A 182 -8.13 -21.97 10.43
N SER A 183 -6.91 -22.47 10.23
CA SER A 183 -6.58 -23.87 10.01
C SER A 183 -6.12 -24.62 11.29
N GLY A 184 -6.45 -24.13 12.48
CA GLY A 184 -6.16 -24.79 13.76
C GLY A 184 -4.68 -24.81 14.21
N ARG A 185 -3.74 -24.39 13.37
CA ARG A 185 -2.32 -24.24 13.71
C ARG A 185 -1.87 -22.81 13.55
N PRO A 186 -1.10 -22.25 14.52
CA PRO A 186 -0.52 -20.91 14.35
C PRO A 186 0.39 -20.85 13.13
N ALA A 187 0.14 -19.89 12.25
CA ALA A 187 1.04 -19.62 11.14
C ALA A 187 2.40 -19.09 11.65
N ARG A 188 3.48 -19.48 11.00
CA ARG A 188 4.85 -19.06 11.33
C ARG A 188 5.31 -18.07 10.30
N TYR A 189 5.53 -16.82 10.71
CA TYR A 189 6.05 -15.76 9.86
C TYR A 189 7.48 -15.45 10.29
N PRO A 190 8.50 -15.67 9.42
CA PRO A 190 9.89 -15.37 9.78
C PRO A 190 10.06 -13.85 9.93
N LEU A 191 10.58 -13.44 11.08
CA LEU A 191 11.04 -12.06 11.29
C LEU A 191 12.37 -11.85 10.55
N ARG A 192 12.54 -10.71 9.91
CA ARG A 192 13.74 -10.35 9.13
C ARG A 192 14.33 -9.04 9.60
#